data_887c07280f079b010e9f09c7b856b3b3
#
_entry.id   887c07280f079b010e9f09c7b856b3b3
#
_cell.length_a   1.000
_cell.length_b   1.000
_cell.length_c   1.000
_cell.angle_alpha   90.00
_cell.angle_beta   90.00
_cell.angle_gamma   90.00
#
_symmetry.space_group_name_H-M   'P 1'
#
loop_
_entity.id
_entity.type
_entity.pdbx_description
1 polymer ?
#
loop_
_entity_poly.entity_id
_entity_poly.type
_entity_poly.pdbx_seq_one_letter_code
_entity_poly.pdbx_strand_id
1 'polypeptide(L)'
;MHFQRSVVRRTIAVAIASGLVLLAPAPATAAPKPPPQQKEYAYISSLDGHVYPIDTSTNEVREIGATAVGGGPDQVAITPDNTRLYVTNAFRYVSAINIAKRSVTDILYDKDELSPDSLYGEAMAPDGKHVYVAVQNPFDGDKVSVIDTATNQASATIKVSRPDQVAIDPGGKRLYVADSKGSLYVINTADNQLIATIRLNEAANGMAISPDGKRLYATGNSGNVSVVNLAKQKIVRTITGAGTGGLAISPNGKRAYVVGVDNKIIQGKVSVINLKTNKVTKTIPIGDIPPSTGSGRYFRPSKVGLTPDGKSAYVVGSYGKSTPQGTVFAINTATDAVTPITVGANDTMGVAVGRL
;
A
#
# COMPACT_ATOMS: atom_id res chain seq x y z
N MET A 1 -79.41 3.73 80.69
CA MET A 1 -79.70 4.94 79.88
C MET A 1 -78.45 5.32 79.10
N HIS A 2 -78.32 4.87 77.90
CA HIS A 2 -77.31 5.33 77.00
C HIS A 2 -77.80 5.19 75.55
N PHE A 3 -78.06 6.28 74.95
CA PHE A 3 -78.44 6.38 73.55
C PHE A 3 -77.18 6.24 72.62
N GLN A 4 -77.18 5.18 71.81
CA GLN A 4 -76.20 5.12 70.74
C GLN A 4 -76.82 5.66 69.45
N ARG A 5 -76.21 6.71 68.91
CA ARG A 5 -76.55 7.26 67.56
C ARG A 5 -75.80 6.51 66.50
N SER A 6 -76.53 5.82 65.66
CA SER A 6 -76.05 5.21 64.42
C SER A 6 -75.78 6.29 63.40
N VAL A 7 -74.51 6.36 62.88
CA VAL A 7 -74.12 7.18 61.78
C VAL A 7 -74.06 6.33 60.52
N VAL A 8 -74.98 6.55 59.60
CA VAL A 8 -74.99 5.92 58.27
C VAL A 8 -73.98 6.66 57.38
N ARG A 9 -72.89 6.04 57.06
CA ARG A 9 -71.98 6.51 56.03
C ARG A 9 -72.46 6.06 54.65
N ARG A 10 -72.88 6.98 53.82
CA ARG A 10 -73.13 6.74 52.39
C ARG A 10 -71.80 6.72 51.68
N THR A 11 -71.40 5.53 51.14
CA THR A 11 -70.26 5.36 50.28
C THR A 11 -70.68 5.72 48.84
N ILE A 12 -70.09 6.81 48.30
CA ILE A 12 -70.25 7.15 46.88
C ILE A 12 -69.18 6.36 46.11
N ALA A 13 -69.59 5.39 45.30
CA ALA A 13 -68.71 4.69 44.37
C ALA A 13 -68.47 5.58 43.12
N VAL A 14 -67.26 6.07 42.98
CA VAL A 14 -66.80 6.72 41.75
C VAL A 14 -66.29 5.64 40.83
N ALA A 15 -67.02 5.37 39.74
CA ALA A 15 -66.58 4.50 38.65
C ALA A 15 -65.52 5.25 37.79
N ILE A 16 -64.29 4.85 37.93
CA ILE A 16 -63.20 5.30 37.04
C ILE A 16 -63.27 4.38 35.82
N ALA A 17 -63.76 4.91 34.67
CA ALA A 17 -63.66 4.24 33.38
C ALA A 17 -62.20 4.38 32.90
N SER A 18 -61.40 3.34 33.05
CA SER A 18 -60.07 3.22 32.45
C SER A 18 -60.22 3.00 30.93
N GLY A 19 -60.16 4.12 30.18
CA GLY A 19 -60.04 4.06 28.74
C GLY A 19 -58.64 3.55 28.37
N LEU A 20 -58.62 2.33 27.88
CA LEU A 20 -57.43 1.74 27.30
C LEU A 20 -57.18 2.41 25.94
N VAL A 21 -56.29 3.40 25.88
CA VAL A 21 -55.84 3.98 24.59
C VAL A 21 -54.81 3.00 24.01
N LEU A 22 -55.23 2.21 23.02
CA LEU A 22 -54.34 1.44 22.18
C LEU A 22 -53.49 2.44 21.34
N LEU A 23 -52.30 2.75 21.79
CA LEU A 23 -51.30 3.43 20.94
C LEU A 23 -50.92 2.48 19.81
N ALA A 24 -51.27 2.83 18.59
CA ALA A 24 -50.78 2.16 17.40
C ALA A 24 -49.23 2.23 17.41
N PRO A 25 -48.51 1.12 17.09
CA PRO A 25 -47.07 1.17 16.99
C PRO A 25 -46.67 2.23 15.98
N ALA A 26 -45.73 3.10 16.38
CA ALA A 26 -45.14 4.07 15.48
C ALA A 26 -44.53 3.32 14.27
N PRO A 27 -44.67 3.88 13.04
CA PRO A 27 -44.09 3.24 11.87
C PRO A 27 -42.59 3.09 12.12
N ALA A 28 -42.08 1.87 11.96
CA ALA A 28 -40.66 1.59 12.08
C ALA A 28 -39.94 2.50 11.08
N THR A 29 -39.17 3.45 11.60
CA THR A 29 -38.26 4.26 10.77
C THR A 29 -37.31 3.29 10.09
N ALA A 30 -37.38 3.21 8.76
CA ALA A 30 -36.45 2.38 7.99
C ALA A 30 -35.02 2.73 8.43
N ALA A 31 -34.23 1.71 8.76
CA ALA A 31 -32.83 1.90 9.10
C ALA A 31 -32.18 2.75 8.01
N PRO A 32 -31.34 3.75 8.35
CA PRO A 32 -30.67 4.58 7.36
C PRO A 32 -29.94 3.67 6.39
N LYS A 33 -30.18 3.88 5.07
CA LYS A 33 -29.49 3.15 4.02
C LYS A 33 -27.99 3.28 4.27
N PRO A 34 -27.23 2.16 4.33
CA PRO A 34 -25.80 2.24 4.53
C PRO A 34 -25.21 3.17 3.47
N PRO A 35 -24.21 4.01 3.81
CA PRO A 35 -23.57 4.88 2.85
C PRO A 35 -23.09 4.03 1.67
N PRO A 36 -23.11 4.57 0.43
CA PRO A 36 -22.63 3.84 -0.72
C PRO A 36 -21.21 3.36 -0.43
N GLN A 37 -20.97 2.07 -0.58
CA GLN A 37 -19.64 1.50 -0.41
C GLN A 37 -18.72 2.16 -1.44
N GLN A 38 -17.74 2.89 -0.97
CA GLN A 38 -16.70 3.44 -1.83
C GLN A 38 -15.98 2.27 -2.50
N LYS A 39 -15.90 2.32 -3.82
CA LYS A 39 -15.18 1.30 -4.57
C LYS A 39 -13.69 1.37 -4.29
N GLU A 40 -13.08 0.23 -4.10
CA GLU A 40 -11.63 0.11 -3.96
C GLU A 40 -10.99 -0.26 -5.29
N TYR A 41 -9.83 0.32 -5.58
CA TYR A 41 -9.06 0.05 -6.78
C TYR A 41 -7.61 -0.25 -6.45
N ALA A 42 -7.04 -1.23 -7.14
CA ALA A 42 -5.60 -1.41 -7.25
C ALA A 42 -5.12 -0.67 -8.50
N TYR A 43 -4.23 0.29 -8.33
CA TYR A 43 -3.65 1.09 -9.41
C TYR A 43 -2.30 0.50 -9.79
N ILE A 44 -2.19 0.07 -11.03
CA ILE A 44 -1.03 -0.66 -11.55
C ILE A 44 -0.33 0.19 -12.59
N SER A 45 0.93 0.52 -12.38
CA SER A 45 1.76 1.12 -13.43
C SER A 45 2.32 0.05 -14.36
N SER A 46 2.39 0.36 -15.65
CA SER A 46 2.86 -0.54 -16.70
C SER A 46 3.88 0.16 -17.60
N LEU A 47 4.88 -0.58 -18.08
CA LEU A 47 5.94 -0.05 -18.96
C LEU A 47 5.44 0.48 -20.31
N ASP A 48 4.14 0.29 -20.63
CA ASP A 48 3.50 0.96 -21.78
C ASP A 48 3.18 2.43 -21.51
N GLY A 49 3.53 2.93 -20.33
CA GLY A 49 3.32 4.33 -19.96
C GLY A 49 1.94 4.64 -19.37
N HIS A 50 1.19 3.62 -18.93
CA HIS A 50 -0.15 3.79 -18.39
C HIS A 50 -0.26 3.34 -16.94
N VAL A 51 -1.30 3.85 -16.26
CA VAL A 51 -1.76 3.34 -14.98
C VAL A 51 -3.15 2.73 -15.15
N TYR A 52 -3.28 1.47 -14.75
CA TYR A 52 -4.50 0.68 -14.87
C TYR A 52 -5.16 0.50 -13.50
N PRO A 53 -6.39 1.00 -13.29
CA PRO A 53 -7.15 0.67 -12.09
C PRO A 53 -7.85 -0.68 -12.26
N ILE A 54 -7.70 -1.54 -11.29
CA ILE A 54 -8.40 -2.80 -11.15
C ILE A 54 -9.44 -2.64 -10.05
N ASP A 55 -10.72 -2.83 -10.34
CA ASP A 55 -11.79 -2.89 -9.32
C ASP A 55 -11.55 -4.11 -8.43
N THR A 56 -11.27 -3.89 -7.13
CA THR A 56 -10.86 -4.99 -6.24
C THR A 56 -12.00 -5.95 -5.90
N SER A 57 -13.24 -5.58 -6.18
CA SER A 57 -14.41 -6.42 -5.95
C SER A 57 -14.69 -7.40 -7.09
N THR A 58 -14.34 -7.03 -8.34
CA THR A 58 -14.59 -7.84 -9.55
C THR A 58 -13.33 -8.33 -10.23
N ASN A 59 -12.15 -7.73 -9.92
CA ASN A 59 -10.89 -7.89 -10.64
C ASN A 59 -10.96 -7.41 -12.11
N GLU A 60 -11.93 -6.57 -12.46
CA GLU A 60 -12.02 -5.98 -13.79
C GLU A 60 -11.07 -4.79 -13.93
N VAL A 61 -10.36 -4.76 -15.04
CA VAL A 61 -9.47 -3.65 -15.39
C VAL A 61 -10.29 -2.52 -15.99
N ARG A 62 -10.08 -1.30 -15.50
CA ARG A 62 -10.64 -0.10 -16.11
C ARG A 62 -9.49 0.74 -16.68
N GLU A 63 -9.57 1.02 -17.95
CA GLU A 63 -8.65 1.95 -18.57
C GLU A 63 -8.90 3.36 -18.00
N ILE A 64 -7.96 3.89 -17.22
CA ILE A 64 -7.92 5.33 -16.97
C ILE A 64 -7.40 5.90 -18.27
N GLY A 65 -8.30 6.35 -19.15
CA GLY A 65 -7.97 6.76 -20.51
C GLY A 65 -6.62 7.44 -20.61
N ALA A 66 -5.78 6.84 -21.43
CA ALA A 66 -4.45 7.19 -21.90
C ALA A 66 -3.82 8.42 -21.25
N THR A 67 -3.57 8.40 -19.98
CA THR A 67 -2.75 9.40 -19.32
C THR A 67 -1.34 8.88 -19.41
N ALA A 68 -0.64 9.29 -20.48
CA ALA A 68 0.76 9.00 -20.65
C ALA A 68 1.51 9.51 -19.41
N VAL A 69 1.86 8.62 -18.51
CA VAL A 69 2.70 8.90 -17.35
C VAL A 69 4.19 8.79 -17.75
N GLY A 70 4.52 9.10 -18.99
CA GLY A 70 5.88 9.05 -19.50
C GLY A 70 6.50 7.65 -19.61
N GLY A 71 7.71 7.58 -20.12
CA GLY A 71 8.40 6.31 -20.29
C GLY A 71 8.92 5.73 -18.97
N GLY A 72 8.62 4.46 -18.71
CA GLY A 72 9.19 3.68 -17.60
C GLY A 72 8.63 3.98 -16.21
N PRO A 73 7.29 4.00 -16.01
CA PRO A 73 6.71 4.14 -14.68
C PRO A 73 7.15 2.96 -13.79
N ASP A 74 7.59 3.26 -12.57
CA ASP A 74 8.10 2.25 -11.64
C ASP A 74 7.16 2.09 -10.43
N GLN A 75 7.03 3.08 -9.57
CA GLN A 75 6.21 2.97 -8.37
C GLN A 75 4.95 3.81 -8.47
N VAL A 76 3.98 3.51 -7.63
CA VAL A 76 2.72 4.25 -7.53
C VAL A 76 2.42 4.46 -6.05
N ALA A 77 2.19 5.70 -5.66
CA ALA A 77 1.67 6.06 -4.35
C ALA A 77 0.31 6.74 -4.50
N ILE A 78 -0.59 6.50 -3.55
CA ILE A 78 -1.91 7.12 -3.51
C ILE A 78 -2.04 8.04 -2.30
N THR A 79 -2.68 9.20 -2.47
CA THR A 79 -2.98 10.08 -1.34
C THR A 79 -4.02 9.45 -0.41
N PRO A 80 -3.96 9.70 0.92
CA PRO A 80 -4.90 9.11 1.88
C PRO A 80 -6.37 9.46 1.62
N ASP A 81 -6.63 10.61 0.97
CA ASP A 81 -7.97 11.03 0.53
C ASP A 81 -8.40 10.37 -0.78
N ASN A 82 -7.53 9.56 -1.38
CA ASN A 82 -7.74 8.84 -2.64
C ASN A 82 -8.05 9.75 -3.85
N THR A 83 -7.63 11.00 -3.83
CA THR A 83 -7.90 11.94 -4.93
C THR A 83 -6.79 11.97 -5.98
N ARG A 84 -5.57 11.56 -5.61
CA ARG A 84 -4.39 11.62 -6.48
C ARG A 84 -3.51 10.39 -6.38
N LEU A 85 -2.87 10.08 -7.51
CA LEU A 85 -1.74 9.15 -7.58
C LEU A 85 -0.47 9.95 -7.88
N TYR A 86 0.63 9.47 -7.35
CA TYR A 86 1.97 9.89 -7.74
C TYR A 86 2.68 8.67 -8.31
N VAL A 87 3.30 8.83 -9.46
CA VAL A 87 3.97 7.74 -10.17
C VAL A 87 5.38 8.17 -10.47
N THR A 88 6.36 7.48 -9.90
CA THR A 88 7.76 7.69 -10.27
C THR A 88 8.02 7.08 -11.64
N ASN A 89 8.63 7.86 -12.52
CA ASN A 89 9.09 7.39 -13.82
C ASN A 89 10.60 7.23 -13.78
N ALA A 90 11.11 6.15 -14.35
CA ALA A 90 12.54 5.79 -14.28
C ALA A 90 13.49 6.91 -14.69
N PHE A 91 12.98 7.90 -15.43
CA PHE A 91 13.73 9.04 -15.93
C PHE A 91 13.01 10.35 -15.61
N ARG A 92 13.61 11.17 -14.70
CA ARG A 92 13.44 12.61 -14.54
C ARG A 92 12.17 13.19 -13.92
N TYR A 93 11.05 12.50 -13.81
CA TYR A 93 9.85 13.14 -13.29
C TYR A 93 8.93 12.19 -12.54
N VAL A 94 8.11 12.78 -11.71
CA VAL A 94 6.97 12.11 -11.07
C VAL A 94 5.72 12.65 -11.73
N SER A 95 4.83 11.75 -12.13
CA SER A 95 3.53 12.12 -12.65
C SER A 95 2.51 12.17 -11.52
N ALA A 96 1.91 13.34 -11.29
CA ALA A 96 0.77 13.50 -10.39
C ALA A 96 -0.53 13.36 -11.19
N ILE A 97 -1.32 12.35 -10.88
CA ILE A 97 -2.58 12.03 -11.56
C ILE A 97 -3.74 12.45 -10.67
N ASN A 98 -4.61 13.33 -11.16
CA ASN A 98 -5.92 13.54 -10.53
C ASN A 98 -6.87 12.44 -10.97
N ILE A 99 -7.29 11.59 -10.03
CA ILE A 99 -8.07 10.38 -10.33
C ILE A 99 -9.44 10.73 -10.93
N ALA A 100 -10.15 11.71 -10.35
CA ALA A 100 -11.49 12.09 -10.82
C ALA A 100 -11.48 12.78 -12.19
N LYS A 101 -10.50 13.68 -12.41
CA LYS A 101 -10.35 14.45 -13.66
C LYS A 101 -9.60 13.69 -14.74
N ARG A 102 -8.90 12.62 -14.40
CA ARG A 102 -8.01 11.85 -15.29
C ARG A 102 -6.95 12.75 -15.95
N SER A 103 -6.48 13.76 -15.22
CA SER A 103 -5.46 14.69 -15.69
C SER A 103 -4.13 14.39 -15.03
N VAL A 104 -3.05 14.55 -15.78
CA VAL A 104 -1.67 14.37 -15.33
C VAL A 104 -0.98 15.71 -15.28
N THR A 105 -0.13 15.88 -14.27
CA THR A 105 0.84 16.96 -14.15
C THR A 105 2.19 16.33 -13.85
N ASP A 106 3.17 16.57 -14.72
CA ASP A 106 4.51 16.07 -14.50
C ASP A 106 5.31 17.04 -13.64
N ILE A 107 6.01 16.48 -12.67
CA ILE A 107 6.87 17.19 -11.74
C ILE A 107 8.31 16.89 -12.16
N LEU A 108 8.96 17.87 -12.76
CA LEU A 108 10.36 17.77 -13.16
C LEU A 108 11.28 18.01 -11.95
N TYR A 109 12.28 17.15 -11.78
CA TYR A 109 13.29 17.31 -10.71
C TYR A 109 14.45 18.20 -11.13
N ASP A 110 14.74 18.27 -12.40
CA ASP A 110 15.82 19.08 -12.92
C ASP A 110 15.36 19.90 -14.13
N LYS A 111 15.82 21.16 -14.18
CA LYS A 111 15.60 22.05 -15.32
C LYS A 111 16.56 21.77 -16.47
N ASP A 112 17.66 21.05 -16.21
CA ASP A 112 18.62 20.65 -17.23
C ASP A 112 18.17 19.34 -17.89
N GLU A 113 17.81 19.44 -19.17
CA GLU A 113 17.37 18.31 -19.99
C GLU A 113 18.43 17.19 -20.14
N LEU A 114 19.66 17.42 -19.68
CA LEU A 114 20.80 16.50 -19.78
C LEU A 114 21.09 15.74 -18.50
N SER A 115 20.39 16.01 -17.39
CA SER A 115 20.62 15.31 -16.13
C SER A 115 20.00 13.92 -16.14
N PRO A 116 20.75 12.84 -15.91
CA PRO A 116 20.25 11.46 -15.88
C PRO A 116 19.72 11.11 -14.50
N ASP A 117 18.77 11.88 -13.96
CA ASP A 117 18.10 11.52 -12.70
C ASP A 117 17.43 10.16 -12.84
N SER A 118 17.77 9.24 -11.96
CA SER A 118 17.08 7.96 -11.81
C SER A 118 16.23 8.00 -10.57
N LEU A 119 14.92 7.84 -10.73
CA LEU A 119 13.96 7.78 -9.63
C LEU A 119 13.75 6.34 -9.21
N TYR A 120 13.71 6.13 -7.90
CA TYR A 120 13.58 4.82 -7.27
C TYR A 120 12.37 4.80 -6.32
N GLY A 121 12.56 4.34 -5.10
CA GLY A 121 11.51 4.24 -4.10
C GLY A 121 10.77 5.54 -3.82
N GLU A 122 9.49 5.44 -3.56
CA GLU A 122 8.66 6.55 -3.11
C GLU A 122 7.82 6.20 -1.89
N ALA A 123 7.44 7.20 -1.11
CA ALA A 123 6.53 7.04 0.02
C ALA A 123 5.63 8.27 0.17
N MET A 124 4.32 8.02 0.28
CA MET A 124 3.33 9.03 0.60
C MET A 124 3.29 9.27 2.11
N ALA A 125 3.34 10.52 2.55
CA ALA A 125 3.13 10.88 3.93
C ALA A 125 1.69 10.52 4.37
N PRO A 126 1.48 10.02 5.60
CA PRO A 126 0.15 9.65 6.09
C PRO A 126 -0.86 10.80 6.16
N ASP A 127 -0.38 12.04 6.22
CA ASP A 127 -1.21 13.25 6.16
C ASP A 127 -1.55 13.69 4.73
N GLY A 128 -0.99 13.01 3.73
CA GLY A 128 -1.20 13.28 2.31
C GLY A 128 -0.54 14.56 1.78
N LYS A 129 0.26 15.26 2.59
CA LYS A 129 0.83 16.56 2.20
C LYS A 129 2.16 16.46 1.46
N HIS A 130 2.86 15.35 1.61
CA HIS A 130 4.18 15.18 0.99
C HIS A 130 4.35 13.80 0.37
N VAL A 131 5.07 13.77 -0.75
CA VAL A 131 5.63 12.54 -1.32
C VAL A 131 7.15 12.62 -1.22
N TYR A 132 7.76 11.57 -0.71
CA TYR A 132 9.22 11.44 -0.61
C TYR A 132 9.70 10.51 -1.72
N VAL A 133 10.64 10.97 -2.53
CA VAL A 133 11.14 10.23 -3.68
C VAL A 133 12.66 10.11 -3.63
N ALA A 134 13.16 8.88 -3.71
CA ALA A 134 14.59 8.60 -3.83
C ALA A 134 15.08 8.98 -5.24
N VAL A 135 16.09 9.83 -5.29
CA VAL A 135 16.69 10.34 -6.55
C VAL A 135 18.18 10.07 -6.52
N GLN A 136 18.68 9.34 -7.50
CA GLN A 136 20.12 9.20 -7.74
C GLN A 136 20.51 10.07 -8.93
N ASN A 137 21.42 11.01 -8.70
CA ASN A 137 21.93 11.92 -9.69
C ASN A 137 23.46 11.97 -9.59
N PRO A 138 24.18 11.47 -10.60
CA PRO A 138 25.64 11.44 -10.58
C PRO A 138 26.30 12.82 -10.70
N PHE A 139 25.58 13.87 -11.09
CA PHE A 139 26.11 15.22 -11.29
C PHE A 139 25.75 16.15 -10.13
N ASP A 140 24.47 16.23 -9.73
CA ASP A 140 23.99 17.11 -8.65
C ASP A 140 23.99 16.46 -7.28
N GLY A 141 24.32 15.18 -7.23
CA GLY A 141 24.34 14.38 -6.03
C GLY A 141 22.99 13.75 -5.67
N ASP A 142 23.11 12.63 -4.99
CA ASP A 142 22.00 11.80 -4.57
C ASP A 142 21.18 12.49 -3.47
N LYS A 143 19.86 12.31 -3.51
CA LYS A 143 18.93 13.00 -2.59
C LYS A 143 17.62 12.24 -2.41
N VAL A 144 16.88 12.56 -1.36
CA VAL A 144 15.44 12.35 -1.32
C VAL A 144 14.77 13.69 -1.58
N SER A 145 13.94 13.75 -2.60
CA SER A 145 13.13 14.93 -2.91
C SER A 145 11.83 14.87 -2.13
N VAL A 146 11.42 16.00 -1.56
CA VAL A 146 10.14 16.16 -0.84
C VAL A 146 9.21 16.98 -1.72
N ILE A 147 8.16 16.34 -2.24
CA ILE A 147 7.15 16.98 -3.08
C ILE A 147 5.99 17.41 -2.21
N ASP A 148 5.61 18.68 -2.30
CA ASP A 148 4.37 19.19 -1.71
C ASP A 148 3.19 18.84 -2.62
N THR A 149 2.19 18.13 -2.07
CA THR A 149 1.04 17.65 -2.86
C THR A 149 0.02 18.73 -3.20
N ALA A 150 0.02 19.87 -2.49
CA ALA A 150 -0.88 20.97 -2.80
C ALA A 150 -0.41 21.77 -4.03
N THR A 151 0.92 21.93 -4.16
CA THR A 151 1.54 22.68 -5.26
C THR A 151 2.06 21.80 -6.38
N ASN A 152 2.28 20.51 -6.12
CA ASN A 152 2.99 19.58 -6.99
C ASN A 152 4.42 20.06 -7.33
N GLN A 153 5.11 20.63 -6.35
CA GLN A 153 6.48 21.11 -6.51
C GLN A 153 7.40 20.50 -5.46
N ALA A 154 8.68 20.35 -5.80
CA ALA A 154 9.69 19.99 -4.80
C ALA A 154 9.82 21.13 -3.79
N SER A 155 9.53 20.84 -2.52
CA SER A 155 9.54 21.79 -1.40
C SER A 155 10.82 21.72 -0.58
N ALA A 156 11.48 20.56 -0.56
CA ALA A 156 12.74 20.34 0.15
C ALA A 156 13.56 19.20 -0.48
N THR A 157 14.83 19.17 -0.11
CA THR A 157 15.79 18.14 -0.52
C THR A 157 16.54 17.62 0.69
N ILE A 158 16.65 16.31 0.82
CA ILE A 158 17.38 15.63 1.89
C ILE A 158 18.58 14.92 1.27
N LYS A 159 19.79 15.28 1.63
CA LYS A 159 21.02 14.64 1.11
C LYS A 159 21.17 13.25 1.70
N VAL A 160 21.13 12.23 0.85
CA VAL A 160 21.32 10.82 1.18
C VAL A 160 22.08 10.16 0.04
N SER A 161 23.15 9.43 0.36
CA SER A 161 23.95 8.75 -0.66
C SER A 161 23.23 7.54 -1.22
N ARG A 162 23.09 7.45 -2.55
CA ARG A 162 22.53 6.33 -3.29
C ARG A 162 21.20 5.79 -2.74
N PRO A 163 20.20 6.66 -2.47
CA PRO A 163 18.93 6.23 -1.94
C PRO A 163 18.21 5.31 -2.95
N ASP A 164 17.60 4.25 -2.46
CA ASP A 164 16.91 3.26 -3.27
C ASP A 164 15.46 3.10 -2.80
N GLN A 165 15.25 2.63 -1.58
CA GLN A 165 13.92 2.41 -1.03
C GLN A 165 13.57 3.45 0.04
N VAL A 166 12.31 3.87 0.05
CA VAL A 166 11.79 4.87 0.99
C VAL A 166 10.57 4.31 1.70
N ALA A 167 10.47 4.52 3.00
CA ALA A 167 9.30 4.20 3.79
C ALA A 167 9.09 5.25 4.88
N ILE A 168 7.84 5.56 5.20
CA ILE A 168 7.50 6.50 6.26
C ILE A 168 6.72 5.81 7.38
N ASP A 169 6.94 6.21 8.62
CA ASP A 169 6.21 5.64 9.74
C ASP A 169 4.72 6.03 9.72
N PRO A 170 3.83 5.23 10.32
CA PRO A 170 2.39 5.52 10.33
C PRO A 170 2.03 6.86 10.98
N GLY A 171 2.91 7.40 11.81
CA GLY A 171 2.75 8.72 12.43
C GLY A 171 3.28 9.87 11.59
N GLY A 172 3.89 9.60 10.44
CA GLY A 172 4.47 10.60 9.54
C GLY A 172 5.69 11.35 10.11
N LYS A 173 6.26 10.91 11.25
CA LYS A 173 7.32 11.64 11.96
C LYS A 173 8.72 11.23 11.54
N ARG A 174 8.87 10.05 10.97
CA ARG A 174 10.19 9.51 10.58
C ARG A 174 10.12 8.90 9.20
N LEU A 175 11.05 9.34 8.37
CA LEU A 175 11.32 8.76 7.08
C LEU A 175 12.49 7.79 7.19
N TYR A 176 12.39 6.65 6.55
CA TYR A 176 13.41 5.62 6.48
C TYR A 176 13.84 5.47 5.03
N VAL A 177 15.11 5.66 4.76
CA VAL A 177 15.69 5.57 3.42
C VAL A 177 16.78 4.53 3.41
N ALA A 178 16.61 3.48 2.62
CA ALA A 178 17.66 2.49 2.42
C ALA A 178 18.51 2.87 1.21
N ASP A 179 19.82 2.67 1.33
CA ASP A 179 20.76 2.84 0.22
C ASP A 179 21.13 1.49 -0.42
N SER A 180 21.71 1.56 -1.61
CA SER A 180 22.19 0.39 -2.33
C SER A 180 23.39 -0.33 -1.68
N LYS A 181 23.90 0.18 -0.55
CA LYS A 181 25.00 -0.40 0.22
C LYS A 181 24.57 -1.03 1.53
N GLY A 182 23.26 -1.02 1.85
CA GLY A 182 22.70 -1.59 3.07
C GLY A 182 22.77 -0.66 4.27
N SER A 183 22.79 0.67 4.08
CA SER A 183 22.53 1.62 5.15
C SER A 183 21.04 1.98 5.15
N LEU A 184 20.46 2.11 6.33
CA LEU A 184 19.11 2.60 6.54
C LEU A 184 19.19 3.91 7.31
N TYR A 185 18.95 5.01 6.63
CA TYR A 185 18.93 6.35 7.21
C TYR A 185 17.59 6.61 7.86
N VAL A 186 17.60 7.17 9.06
CA VAL A 186 16.42 7.59 9.82
C VAL A 186 16.39 9.10 9.85
N ILE A 187 15.38 9.70 9.28
CA ILE A 187 15.25 11.14 9.06
C ILE A 187 14.02 11.65 9.80
N ASN A 188 14.13 12.77 10.49
CA ASN A 188 13.01 13.48 11.10
C ASN A 188 12.30 14.29 10.00
N THR A 189 11.01 14.07 9.82
CA THR A 189 10.22 14.73 8.76
C THR A 189 9.87 16.19 9.05
N ALA A 190 9.96 16.62 10.31
CA ALA A 190 9.63 18.00 10.69
C ALA A 190 10.71 19.01 10.26
N ASP A 191 11.98 18.58 10.24
CA ASP A 191 13.13 19.42 9.90
C ASP A 191 14.03 18.82 8.83
N ASN A 192 13.69 17.64 8.31
CA ASN A 192 14.43 16.88 7.31
C ASN A 192 15.86 16.51 7.73
N GLN A 193 16.14 16.43 9.04
CA GLN A 193 17.47 16.11 9.55
C GLN A 193 17.67 14.61 9.77
N LEU A 194 18.89 14.15 9.46
CA LEU A 194 19.32 12.78 9.76
C LEU A 194 19.41 12.58 11.29
N ILE A 195 18.69 11.59 11.80
CA ILE A 195 18.68 11.25 13.24
C ILE A 195 19.68 10.10 13.51
N ALA A 196 19.69 9.10 12.64
CA ALA A 196 20.48 7.89 12.84
C ALA A 196 20.73 7.16 11.53
N THR A 197 21.73 6.29 11.53
CA THR A 197 21.97 5.32 10.45
C THR A 197 22.04 3.93 11.06
N ILE A 198 21.23 3.01 10.52
CA ILE A 198 21.17 1.62 10.93
C ILE A 198 21.81 0.78 9.82
N ARG A 199 22.74 -0.11 10.17
CA ARG A 199 23.31 -1.02 9.19
C ARG A 199 22.38 -2.21 8.98
N LEU A 200 21.90 -2.39 7.76
CA LEU A 200 21.23 -3.61 7.31
C LEU A 200 22.26 -4.69 6.96
N ASN A 201 21.84 -5.95 6.89
CA ASN A 201 22.73 -7.04 6.50
C ASN A 201 23.11 -6.95 5.01
N GLU A 202 22.22 -6.36 4.21
CA GLU A 202 22.37 -6.19 2.75
C GLU A 202 21.50 -5.03 2.26
N ALA A 203 21.68 -4.63 1.00
CA ALA A 203 20.81 -3.63 0.37
C ALA A 203 19.34 -4.08 0.38
N ALA A 204 18.43 -3.14 0.56
CA ALA A 204 17.00 -3.44 0.60
C ALA A 204 16.37 -3.34 -0.78
N ASN A 205 15.69 -4.39 -1.22
CA ASN A 205 14.90 -4.40 -2.46
C ASN A 205 13.42 -3.99 -2.23
N GLY A 206 12.99 -4.03 -0.99
CA GLY A 206 11.67 -3.59 -0.57
C GLY A 206 11.62 -3.38 0.93
N MET A 207 10.82 -2.42 1.37
CA MET A 207 10.66 -2.11 2.78
C MET A 207 9.19 -1.89 3.13
N ALA A 208 8.78 -2.32 4.34
CA ALA A 208 7.51 -1.93 4.93
C ALA A 208 7.63 -1.79 6.44
N ILE A 209 6.86 -0.86 7.01
CA ILE A 209 6.79 -0.62 8.44
C ILE A 209 5.50 -1.23 8.98
N SER A 210 5.59 -1.89 10.15
CA SER A 210 4.40 -2.44 10.80
C SER A 210 3.40 -1.32 11.16
N PRO A 211 2.08 -1.58 11.11
CA PRO A 211 1.06 -0.56 11.39
C PRO A 211 1.18 0.08 12.78
N ASP A 212 1.80 -0.61 13.74
CA ASP A 212 2.08 -0.07 15.07
C ASP A 212 3.35 0.81 15.14
N GLY A 213 4.06 1.00 14.02
CA GLY A 213 5.26 1.81 13.91
C GLY A 213 6.48 1.25 14.65
N LYS A 214 6.46 -0.02 15.11
CA LYS A 214 7.54 -0.55 15.97
C LYS A 214 8.63 -1.28 15.21
N ARG A 215 8.33 -1.81 14.02
CA ARG A 215 9.27 -2.62 13.24
C ARG A 215 9.26 -2.23 11.77
N LEU A 216 10.43 -2.26 11.18
CA LEU A 216 10.62 -2.21 9.74
C LEU A 216 11.10 -3.58 9.27
N TYR A 217 10.57 -4.03 8.16
CA TYR A 217 10.95 -5.26 7.48
C TYR A 217 11.58 -4.86 6.14
N ALA A 218 12.78 -5.35 5.87
CA ALA A 218 13.52 -5.06 4.65
C ALA A 218 13.94 -6.37 3.98
N THR A 219 13.52 -6.57 2.72
CA THR A 219 13.95 -7.71 1.90
C THR A 219 15.31 -7.42 1.27
N GLY A 220 16.13 -8.43 1.11
CA GLY A 220 17.44 -8.29 0.46
C GLY A 220 17.67 -9.32 -0.64
N ASN A 221 18.81 -9.19 -1.35
CA ASN A 221 19.17 -10.03 -2.51
C ASN A 221 19.37 -11.51 -2.16
N SER A 222 19.69 -11.83 -0.91
CA SER A 222 19.82 -13.22 -0.43
C SER A 222 18.46 -13.91 -0.23
N GLY A 223 17.35 -13.20 -0.40
CA GLY A 223 16.00 -13.70 -0.11
C GLY A 223 15.65 -13.71 1.37
N ASN A 224 16.43 -13.03 2.19
CA ASN A 224 16.19 -12.85 3.61
C ASN A 224 15.42 -11.55 3.87
N VAL A 225 14.71 -11.51 5.01
CA VAL A 225 14.06 -10.30 5.50
C VAL A 225 14.72 -9.89 6.82
N SER A 226 15.34 -8.72 6.84
CA SER A 226 15.84 -8.09 8.06
C SER A 226 14.69 -7.46 8.83
N VAL A 227 14.54 -7.79 10.11
CA VAL A 227 13.55 -7.21 11.02
C VAL A 227 14.26 -6.20 11.91
N VAL A 228 14.00 -4.93 11.69
CA VAL A 228 14.56 -3.81 12.46
C VAL A 228 13.59 -3.39 13.55
N ASN A 229 14.05 -3.33 14.79
CA ASN A 229 13.31 -2.67 15.86
C ASN A 229 13.62 -1.18 15.81
N LEU A 230 12.59 -0.37 15.51
CA LEU A 230 12.75 1.06 15.26
C LEU A 230 13.09 1.88 16.50
N ALA A 231 12.61 1.48 17.68
CA ALA A 231 12.97 2.13 18.94
C ALA A 231 14.41 1.82 19.37
N LYS A 232 14.88 0.59 19.09
CA LYS A 232 16.25 0.16 19.42
C LYS A 232 17.25 0.47 18.30
N GLN A 233 16.79 0.89 17.14
CA GLN A 233 17.57 1.21 15.95
C GLN A 233 18.55 0.08 15.55
N LYS A 234 18.10 -1.16 15.61
CA LYS A 234 18.91 -2.34 15.27
C LYS A 234 18.11 -3.50 14.72
N ILE A 235 18.77 -4.34 13.93
CA ILE A 235 18.22 -5.62 13.51
C ILE A 235 18.04 -6.51 14.74
N VAL A 236 16.84 -7.06 14.90
CA VAL A 236 16.51 -7.96 16.00
C VAL A 236 16.25 -9.39 15.52
N ARG A 237 16.06 -9.57 14.21
CA ARG A 237 15.84 -10.88 13.59
C ARG A 237 16.15 -10.84 12.11
N THR A 238 16.50 -12.00 11.56
CA THR A 238 16.53 -12.29 10.11
C THR A 238 15.59 -13.45 9.84
N ILE A 239 14.72 -13.30 8.83
CA ILE A 239 13.80 -14.34 8.34
C ILE A 239 14.37 -14.82 7.03
N THR A 240 14.69 -16.11 6.92
CA THR A 240 15.37 -16.68 5.75
C THR A 240 14.40 -17.22 4.71
N GLY A 241 14.79 -17.13 3.43
CA GLY A 241 14.09 -17.79 2.32
C GLY A 241 12.73 -17.19 1.95
N ALA A 242 12.45 -15.97 2.40
CA ALA A 242 11.15 -15.34 2.17
C ALA A 242 10.97 -14.87 0.72
N GLY A 243 11.98 -14.21 0.14
CA GLY A 243 11.91 -13.68 -1.22
C GLY A 243 12.77 -12.43 -1.37
N THR A 244 13.09 -12.09 -2.61
CA THR A 244 14.02 -11.01 -2.95
C THR A 244 13.36 -9.72 -3.41
N GLY A 245 12.05 -9.72 -3.64
CA GLY A 245 11.31 -8.56 -4.17
C GLY A 245 10.63 -7.73 -3.08
N GLY A 246 9.65 -6.94 -3.48
CA GLY A 246 8.88 -6.10 -2.58
C GLY A 246 8.13 -6.87 -1.50
N LEU A 247 7.71 -6.16 -0.48
CA LEU A 247 6.91 -6.71 0.60
C LEU A 247 5.80 -5.76 1.03
N ALA A 248 4.68 -6.31 1.49
CA ALA A 248 3.59 -5.57 2.09
C ALA A 248 3.14 -6.22 3.40
N ILE A 249 2.72 -5.40 4.37
CA ILE A 249 2.23 -5.86 5.66
C ILE A 249 0.71 -5.71 5.69
N SER A 250 0.02 -6.75 6.16
CA SER A 250 -1.44 -6.70 6.32
C SER A 250 -1.86 -5.57 7.27
N PRO A 251 -2.99 -4.88 7.02
CA PRO A 251 -3.42 -3.75 7.83
C PRO A 251 -3.57 -4.06 9.32
N ASN A 252 -3.87 -5.31 9.66
CA ASN A 252 -3.95 -5.79 11.04
C ASN A 252 -2.59 -6.12 11.68
N GLY A 253 -1.48 -5.94 10.96
CA GLY A 253 -0.12 -6.19 11.42
C GLY A 253 0.23 -7.65 11.71
N LYS A 254 -0.59 -8.61 11.26
CA LYS A 254 -0.39 -10.03 11.60
C LYS A 254 0.44 -10.80 10.57
N ARG A 255 0.42 -10.39 9.31
CA ARG A 255 1.10 -11.07 8.20
C ARG A 255 1.89 -10.08 7.36
N ALA A 256 2.99 -10.56 6.76
CA ALA A 256 3.62 -9.89 5.64
C ALA A 256 3.62 -10.84 4.43
N TYR A 257 3.52 -10.25 3.26
CA TYR A 257 3.57 -10.92 1.95
C TYR A 257 4.84 -10.46 1.26
N VAL A 258 5.72 -11.38 0.92
CA VAL A 258 7.02 -11.11 0.30
C VAL A 258 7.06 -11.82 -1.04
N VAL A 259 7.34 -11.06 -2.10
CA VAL A 259 7.44 -11.63 -3.43
C VAL A 259 8.86 -12.07 -3.75
N GLY A 260 8.99 -13.04 -4.65
CA GLY A 260 10.30 -13.54 -5.08
C GLY A 260 10.15 -14.70 -6.06
N VAL A 261 11.26 -15.34 -6.36
CA VAL A 261 11.32 -16.51 -7.23
C VAL A 261 11.76 -17.73 -6.42
N ASP A 262 11.12 -18.86 -6.66
CA ASP A 262 11.63 -20.14 -6.20
C ASP A 262 12.71 -20.63 -7.16
N ASN A 263 13.96 -20.54 -6.75
CA ASN A 263 15.10 -20.87 -7.61
C ASN A 263 15.23 -22.38 -7.93
N LYS A 264 14.50 -23.24 -7.22
CA LYS A 264 14.53 -24.69 -7.48
C LYS A 264 13.69 -25.07 -8.69
N ILE A 265 12.55 -24.41 -8.86
CA ILE A 265 11.59 -24.67 -9.94
C ILE A 265 11.42 -23.47 -10.88
N ILE A 266 12.16 -22.38 -10.63
CA ILE A 266 12.14 -21.14 -11.43
C ILE A 266 10.71 -20.60 -11.58
N GLN A 267 9.97 -20.52 -10.51
CA GLN A 267 8.59 -20.03 -10.48
C GLN A 267 8.46 -18.81 -9.55
N GLY A 268 7.64 -17.84 -9.95
CA GLY A 268 7.24 -16.75 -9.07
C GLY A 268 6.54 -17.26 -7.82
N LYS A 269 6.78 -16.63 -6.70
CA LYS A 269 6.15 -17.00 -5.42
C LYS A 269 5.82 -15.79 -4.55
N VAL A 270 4.85 -15.97 -3.67
CA VAL A 270 4.59 -15.09 -2.54
C VAL A 270 4.75 -15.87 -1.25
N SER A 271 5.68 -15.46 -0.42
CA SER A 271 5.86 -16.02 0.93
C SER A 271 5.03 -15.25 1.95
N VAL A 272 4.25 -15.96 2.75
CA VAL A 272 3.45 -15.40 3.82
C VAL A 272 4.21 -15.57 5.14
N ILE A 273 4.54 -14.46 5.77
CA ILE A 273 5.24 -14.40 7.06
C ILE A 273 4.24 -14.11 8.17
N ASN A 274 4.26 -14.92 9.23
CA ASN A 274 3.58 -14.59 10.49
C ASN A 274 4.46 -13.63 11.29
N LEU A 275 4.00 -12.39 11.50
CA LEU A 275 4.78 -11.33 12.14
C LEU A 275 4.90 -11.47 13.66
N LYS A 276 4.05 -12.29 14.29
CA LYS A 276 4.19 -12.63 15.72
C LYS A 276 5.38 -13.58 15.94
N THR A 277 5.54 -14.56 15.05
CA THR A 277 6.60 -15.58 15.16
C THR A 277 7.84 -15.25 14.35
N ASN A 278 7.73 -14.32 13.38
CA ASN A 278 8.74 -14.00 12.37
C ASN A 278 9.20 -15.25 11.59
N LYS A 279 8.24 -16.06 11.14
CA LYS A 279 8.50 -17.27 10.34
C LYS A 279 7.67 -17.24 9.07
N VAL A 280 8.23 -17.72 7.97
CA VAL A 280 7.46 -18.06 6.77
C VAL A 280 6.55 -19.22 7.13
N THR A 281 5.24 -19.02 6.95
CA THR A 281 4.22 -20.03 7.27
C THR A 281 3.67 -20.70 6.04
N LYS A 282 3.78 -20.03 4.88
CA LYS A 282 3.25 -20.53 3.62
C LYS A 282 4.00 -19.89 2.45
N THR A 283 4.04 -20.61 1.34
CA THR A 283 4.47 -20.12 0.04
C THR A 283 3.36 -20.36 -0.97
N ILE A 284 2.96 -19.31 -1.69
CA ILE A 284 1.92 -19.33 -2.72
C ILE A 284 2.63 -19.22 -4.06
N PRO A 285 2.58 -20.25 -4.94
CA PRO A 285 3.14 -20.15 -6.28
C PRO A 285 2.30 -19.19 -7.13
N ILE A 286 2.96 -18.40 -7.98
CA ILE A 286 2.32 -17.49 -8.94
C ILE A 286 2.99 -17.58 -10.30
N GLY A 287 2.17 -17.46 -11.35
CA GLY A 287 2.62 -17.64 -12.72
C GLY A 287 2.92 -19.11 -13.06
N ASP A 288 3.18 -19.35 -14.33
CA ASP A 288 3.43 -20.68 -14.85
C ASP A 288 4.85 -21.18 -14.53
N ILE A 289 5.00 -22.49 -14.38
CA ILE A 289 6.31 -23.14 -14.35
C ILE A 289 6.82 -23.19 -15.78
N PRO A 290 8.02 -22.67 -16.08
CA PRO A 290 8.55 -22.74 -17.43
C PRO A 290 8.75 -24.22 -17.86
N PRO A 291 8.49 -24.54 -19.12
CA PRO A 291 8.77 -25.86 -19.64
C PRO A 291 10.28 -26.19 -19.50
N SER A 292 10.61 -27.44 -19.26
CA SER A 292 11.98 -27.93 -18.99
C SER A 292 12.98 -27.71 -20.14
N THR A 293 12.55 -27.18 -21.27
CA THR A 293 13.33 -26.99 -22.51
C THR A 293 14.08 -25.65 -22.58
N GLY A 294 14.40 -25.02 -21.49
CA GLY A 294 15.42 -23.94 -21.41
C GLY A 294 15.05 -22.55 -21.95
N SER A 295 13.93 -22.39 -22.66
CA SER A 295 13.44 -21.08 -23.15
C SER A 295 12.20 -20.59 -22.43
N GLY A 296 11.89 -21.19 -21.30
CA GLY A 296 10.68 -20.91 -20.53
C GLY A 296 10.69 -19.53 -19.88
N ARG A 297 9.70 -18.73 -20.23
CA ARG A 297 9.40 -17.47 -19.57
C ARG A 297 8.69 -17.77 -18.28
N TYR A 298 9.13 -17.17 -17.19
CA TYR A 298 8.45 -17.27 -15.91
C TYR A 298 8.18 -15.89 -15.35
N PHE A 299 7.14 -15.77 -14.56
CA PHE A 299 6.78 -14.53 -13.91
C PHE A 299 7.79 -14.20 -12.80
N ARG A 300 8.38 -13.01 -12.88
CA ARG A 300 9.28 -12.45 -11.87
C ARG A 300 8.54 -11.39 -11.09
N PRO A 301 7.98 -11.74 -9.94
CA PRO A 301 7.26 -10.77 -9.14
C PRO A 301 8.22 -9.75 -8.55
N SER A 302 7.87 -8.47 -8.68
CA SER A 302 8.67 -7.34 -8.20
C SER A 302 8.07 -6.69 -6.95
N LYS A 303 6.77 -6.42 -6.95
CA LYS A 303 6.08 -5.72 -5.85
C LYS A 303 4.73 -6.35 -5.51
N VAL A 304 4.24 -6.03 -4.32
CA VAL A 304 2.94 -6.47 -3.83
C VAL A 304 2.26 -5.34 -3.05
N GLY A 305 0.98 -5.13 -3.32
CA GLY A 305 0.11 -4.21 -2.57
C GLY A 305 -1.07 -4.96 -1.96
N LEU A 306 -1.54 -4.52 -0.81
CA LEU A 306 -2.68 -5.10 -0.10
C LEU A 306 -3.87 -4.14 -0.10
N THR A 307 -5.08 -4.67 -0.20
CA THR A 307 -6.30 -3.90 0.03
C THR A 307 -6.36 -3.38 1.47
N PRO A 308 -6.95 -2.19 1.72
CA PRO A 308 -7.11 -1.63 3.06
C PRO A 308 -7.84 -2.53 4.04
N ASP A 309 -8.71 -3.43 3.57
CA ASP A 309 -9.36 -4.45 4.40
C ASP A 309 -8.52 -5.72 4.57
N GLY A 310 -7.40 -5.82 3.85
CA GLY A 310 -6.45 -6.92 3.88
C GLY A 310 -6.96 -8.22 3.26
N LYS A 311 -8.07 -8.21 2.49
CA LYS A 311 -8.65 -9.42 1.92
C LYS A 311 -8.00 -9.84 0.61
N SER A 312 -7.37 -8.90 -0.11
CA SER A 312 -6.70 -9.17 -1.37
C SER A 312 -5.29 -8.61 -1.39
N ALA A 313 -4.38 -9.31 -2.07
CA ALA A 313 -3.06 -8.84 -2.40
C ALA A 313 -2.89 -8.84 -3.92
N TYR A 314 -2.32 -7.76 -4.47
CA TYR A 314 -2.04 -7.62 -5.89
C TYR A 314 -0.54 -7.67 -6.11
N VAL A 315 -0.09 -8.60 -6.93
CA VAL A 315 1.32 -8.84 -7.24
C VAL A 315 1.59 -8.42 -8.67
N VAL A 316 2.56 -7.54 -8.83
CA VAL A 316 3.06 -7.05 -10.12
C VAL A 316 4.45 -7.59 -10.40
N GLY A 317 4.83 -7.62 -11.67
CA GLY A 317 6.13 -8.12 -12.10
C GLY A 317 6.23 -8.28 -13.61
N SER A 318 7.25 -8.99 -14.06
CA SER A 318 7.57 -9.16 -15.47
C SER A 318 7.68 -10.63 -15.87
N TYR A 319 7.33 -10.92 -17.13
CA TYR A 319 7.62 -12.21 -17.77
C TYR A 319 8.93 -12.20 -18.58
N GLY A 320 9.66 -11.06 -18.59
CA GLY A 320 10.82 -10.85 -19.46
C GLY A 320 10.45 -10.40 -20.87
N LYS A 321 11.44 -9.97 -21.67
CA LYS A 321 11.36 -9.12 -22.87
C LYS A 321 10.40 -9.49 -24.02
N SER A 322 9.46 -10.39 -23.88
CA SER A 322 8.70 -10.84 -25.02
C SER A 322 7.28 -11.34 -24.76
N THR A 323 6.62 -10.96 -23.68
CA THR A 323 5.16 -11.12 -23.55
C THR A 323 4.47 -9.82 -23.95
N PRO A 324 3.50 -9.87 -24.86
CA PRO A 324 2.78 -8.67 -25.31
C PRO A 324 1.72 -8.19 -24.29
N GLN A 325 1.63 -8.80 -23.12
CA GLN A 325 0.59 -8.48 -22.14
C GLN A 325 1.15 -8.46 -20.72
N GLY A 326 0.90 -7.36 -20.00
CA GLY A 326 1.16 -7.27 -18.58
C GLY A 326 0.23 -8.18 -17.78
N THR A 327 0.74 -8.80 -16.73
CA THR A 327 -0.06 -9.66 -15.86
C THR A 327 0.08 -9.20 -14.41
N VAL A 328 -1.05 -9.12 -13.72
CA VAL A 328 -1.14 -8.91 -12.28
C VAL A 328 -1.77 -10.17 -11.68
N PHE A 329 -1.29 -10.60 -10.54
CA PHE A 329 -1.90 -11.71 -9.81
C PHE A 329 -2.64 -11.17 -8.58
N ALA A 330 -3.97 -11.34 -8.56
CA ALA A 330 -4.77 -11.08 -7.38
C ALA A 330 -4.79 -12.34 -6.50
N ILE A 331 -4.49 -12.18 -5.22
CA ILE A 331 -4.46 -13.26 -4.23
C ILE A 331 -5.51 -12.99 -3.18
N ASN A 332 -6.45 -13.90 -3.00
CA ASN A 332 -7.36 -13.88 -1.86
C ASN A 332 -6.59 -14.30 -0.60
N THR A 333 -6.44 -13.39 0.37
CA THR A 333 -5.60 -13.63 1.56
C THR A 333 -6.16 -14.63 2.56
N ALA A 334 -7.45 -14.98 2.44
CA ALA A 334 -8.10 -15.98 3.30
C ALA A 334 -7.97 -17.40 2.74
N THR A 335 -8.11 -17.55 1.41
CA THR A 335 -8.12 -18.85 0.73
C THR A 335 -6.80 -19.16 0.03
N ASP A 336 -5.97 -18.14 -0.21
CA ASP A 336 -4.74 -18.14 -1.03
C ASP A 336 -5.02 -18.47 -2.53
N ALA A 337 -6.26 -18.33 -2.97
CA ALA A 337 -6.62 -18.46 -4.38
C ALA A 337 -5.96 -17.34 -5.19
N VAL A 338 -5.37 -17.71 -6.32
CA VAL A 338 -4.65 -16.80 -7.22
C VAL A 338 -5.45 -16.64 -8.50
N THR A 339 -5.72 -15.39 -8.88
CA THR A 339 -6.41 -15.04 -10.13
C THR A 339 -5.50 -14.17 -10.98
N PRO A 340 -5.10 -14.60 -12.19
CA PRO A 340 -4.37 -13.76 -13.12
C PRO A 340 -5.31 -12.70 -13.74
N ILE A 341 -4.80 -11.48 -13.88
CA ILE A 341 -5.50 -10.34 -14.48
C ILE A 341 -4.58 -9.78 -15.56
N THR A 342 -5.09 -9.68 -16.78
CA THR A 342 -4.33 -9.05 -17.88
C THR A 342 -4.52 -7.55 -17.84
N VAL A 343 -3.42 -6.79 -17.84
CA VAL A 343 -3.39 -5.34 -17.86
C VAL A 343 -2.39 -4.84 -18.91
N GLY A 344 -2.83 -3.91 -19.75
CA GLY A 344 -1.95 -3.26 -20.73
C GLY A 344 -1.19 -4.21 -21.66
N ALA A 345 -0.15 -3.67 -22.29
CA ALA A 345 0.63 -4.39 -23.31
C ALA A 345 2.03 -4.81 -22.85
N ASN A 346 2.48 -4.41 -21.65
CA ASN A 346 3.86 -4.60 -21.17
C ASN A 346 3.90 -5.02 -19.70
N ASP A 347 5.12 -5.26 -19.22
CA ASP A 347 5.38 -5.62 -17.82
C ASP A 347 4.79 -4.59 -16.84
N THR A 348 4.30 -5.09 -15.71
CA THR A 348 3.73 -4.29 -14.62
C THR A 348 4.79 -4.03 -13.56
N MET A 349 4.88 -2.77 -13.08
CA MET A 349 6.00 -2.32 -12.25
C MET A 349 5.58 -1.95 -10.83
N GLY A 350 4.59 -1.10 -10.67
CA GLY A 350 4.14 -0.57 -9.38
C GLY A 350 2.70 -0.92 -9.06
N VAL A 351 2.37 -0.91 -7.77
CA VAL A 351 1.01 -1.14 -7.28
C VAL A 351 0.73 -0.29 -6.05
N ALA A 352 -0.37 0.47 -6.10
CA ALA A 352 -0.98 1.10 -4.94
C ALA A 352 -2.45 0.71 -4.84
N VAL A 353 -3.00 0.64 -3.64
CA VAL A 353 -4.42 0.30 -3.43
C VAL A 353 -5.09 1.39 -2.62
N GLY A 354 -6.24 1.85 -3.09
CA GLY A 354 -7.01 2.91 -2.45
C GLY A 354 -8.51 2.84 -2.77
N ARG A 355 -9.28 3.76 -2.21
CA ARG A 355 -10.73 3.85 -2.38
C ARG A 355 -11.08 5.02 -3.28
N LEU A 356 -12.17 4.90 -4.06
CA LEU A 356 -12.79 6.00 -4.79
C LEU A 356 -14.11 6.37 -4.15
#